data_1d26ae12e1bb2aea80c8f5dec3326968
#
_entry.id   1d26ae12e1bb2aea80c8f5dec3326968
#
_cell.length_a   1.000
_cell.length_b   1.000
_cell.length_c   1.000
_cell.angle_alpha   90.00
_cell.angle_beta   90.00
_cell.angle_gamma   90.00
#
_symmetry.space_group_name_H-M   'P 1'
#
loop_
_entity.id
_entity.type
_entity.pdbx_description
1 polymer ?
#
loop_
_entity_poly.entity_id
_entity_poly.type
_entity_poly.pdbx_seq_one_letter_code
_entity_poly.pdbx_strand_id
1 'polypeptide(L)'
;MIESRRQAEPQPLAKLPVTVNGRLSKIAEVDRYTVTAAADGCLTVDLYARRLGANFNGTLKIRDADGKLLADLIDTEGFDCAATVTVRKGQTYTIELADLDHRGHRSYVYRLEVVAGPRVVACLPSGGRPGTTVPVTFVGYGLKSGVAQLETLVSNVVFPKDEAGTGWYQHRLKTPHGQAPPVPLRLADFAELVEPAAGAVRVLSPGAAIPGTLSTPGEIDEYSFPAKAGQMVRFEAISAEIGTWLDPVLRIMDKDDKQVATNDDFGGTLDARLDFKAPADGTYRVRLHNGTGVDGSLDSVYRLTARLQQPGFTLSLPQTFAAPVGGKAPLTLSCVRIGGFAEEITLKLAGLPEGVTVPAEIKIPKGKNSVKVNVEVAKTAGTDVAFVTLTGTAMINKQPVTVTARSSFGSDLVPRRATARFDNRMLLVRTMASPVTLDLLDRNRQRPVHRGTTYPADFIVKRDEGFDGPIRVRMAAAQQRRVQGMRGPVIQVPKGAERVQYPCFMPEWLETDRTTRFLVHSVAVQKDAKGRERHLVKGSIGSITMILEGALLKLAHRASELTVAPGGSFEVPVAVSRSAKLSETAVVHIEVPEPLVGLIK
;
A
#
# COMPACT_ATOMS: atom_id res chain seq x y z
N MET A 1 -16.51 -5.11 -16.68
CA MET A 1 -16.53 -6.52 -17.13
C MET A 1 -15.95 -7.39 -16.04
N ILE A 2 -16.36 -8.64 -15.95
CA ILE A 2 -15.76 -9.62 -15.05
C ILE A 2 -14.95 -10.59 -15.90
N GLU A 3 -13.78 -11.00 -15.40
CA GLU A 3 -12.93 -12.03 -16.02
C GLU A 3 -13.72 -13.33 -16.23
N SER A 4 -13.52 -13.98 -17.39
CA SER A 4 -14.07 -15.30 -17.67
C SER A 4 -13.24 -16.38 -16.97
N ARG A 5 -13.84 -17.18 -16.11
CA ARG A 5 -13.18 -18.30 -15.42
C ARG A 5 -12.87 -19.50 -16.31
N ARG A 6 -13.28 -19.49 -17.58
CA ARG A 6 -13.04 -20.58 -18.56
C ARG A 6 -12.03 -20.13 -19.60
N GLN A 7 -10.81 -19.79 -19.19
CA GLN A 7 -9.80 -19.30 -20.10
C GLN A 7 -8.97 -20.45 -20.70
N ALA A 8 -9.54 -21.15 -21.67
CA ALA A 8 -8.71 -21.86 -22.66
C ALA A 8 -8.27 -20.90 -23.79
N GLU A 9 -9.01 -19.81 -24.03
CA GLU A 9 -8.84 -18.82 -25.07
C GLU A 9 -8.77 -17.40 -24.51
N PRO A 10 -8.06 -16.44 -25.14
CA PRO A 10 -8.06 -15.05 -24.73
C PRO A 10 -9.48 -14.45 -24.74
N GLN A 11 -9.86 -13.73 -23.70
CA GLN A 11 -11.17 -13.10 -23.60
C GLN A 11 -11.25 -11.83 -24.46
N PRO A 12 -12.18 -11.73 -25.44
CA PRO A 12 -12.30 -10.54 -26.28
C PRO A 12 -12.91 -9.37 -25.52
N LEU A 13 -12.32 -8.18 -25.71
CA LEU A 13 -12.79 -6.90 -25.22
C LEU A 13 -13.50 -6.15 -26.37
N ALA A 14 -14.80 -6.36 -26.49
CA ALA A 14 -15.55 -5.94 -27.68
C ALA A 14 -15.76 -4.41 -27.81
N LYS A 15 -15.68 -3.66 -26.70
CA LYS A 15 -15.87 -2.20 -26.69
C LYS A 15 -14.86 -1.53 -25.77
N LEU A 16 -14.31 -0.41 -26.22
CA LEU A 16 -13.46 0.47 -25.43
C LEU A 16 -14.17 1.82 -25.16
N PRO A 17 -13.93 2.48 -24.01
CA PRO A 17 -13.10 2.00 -22.90
C PRO A 17 -13.76 0.86 -22.12
N VAL A 18 -12.95 -0.02 -21.57
CA VAL A 18 -13.43 -1.13 -20.72
C VAL A 18 -12.57 -1.28 -19.49
N THR A 19 -13.22 -1.66 -18.40
CA THR A 19 -12.56 -2.09 -17.17
C THR A 19 -12.87 -3.57 -16.95
N VAL A 20 -11.84 -4.38 -16.80
CA VAL A 20 -11.95 -5.79 -16.41
C VAL A 20 -11.56 -5.93 -14.95
N ASN A 21 -12.36 -6.63 -14.17
CA ASN A 21 -12.02 -7.02 -12.80
C ASN A 21 -11.78 -8.53 -12.79
N GLY A 22 -10.57 -8.93 -12.43
CA GLY A 22 -10.13 -10.31 -12.49
C GLY A 22 -9.30 -10.72 -11.26
N ARG A 23 -8.77 -11.94 -11.33
CA ARG A 23 -8.01 -12.52 -10.23
C ARG A 23 -7.10 -13.64 -10.72
N LEU A 24 -5.80 -13.56 -10.42
CA LEU A 24 -4.83 -14.63 -10.60
C LEU A 24 -4.95 -15.64 -9.45
N SER A 25 -5.71 -16.71 -9.63
CA SER A 25 -6.06 -17.67 -8.58
C SER A 25 -5.08 -18.81 -8.42
N LYS A 26 -4.41 -19.19 -9.52
CA LYS A 26 -3.56 -20.38 -9.65
C LYS A 26 -2.10 -20.00 -9.83
N ILE A 27 -1.21 -20.90 -9.46
CA ILE A 27 0.22 -20.79 -9.75
C ILE A 27 0.40 -20.78 -11.27
N ALA A 28 1.25 -19.89 -11.75
CA ALA A 28 1.56 -19.67 -13.17
C ALA A 28 0.34 -19.31 -14.06
N GLU A 29 -0.73 -18.78 -13.45
CA GLU A 29 -1.88 -18.29 -14.19
C GLU A 29 -1.51 -17.06 -15.01
N VAL A 30 -1.92 -17.06 -16.27
CA VAL A 30 -1.77 -15.93 -17.20
C VAL A 30 -3.12 -15.61 -17.77
N ASP A 31 -3.65 -14.44 -17.44
CA ASP A 31 -4.90 -13.95 -17.99
C ASP A 31 -4.64 -13.25 -19.31
N ARG A 32 -5.45 -13.58 -20.33
CA ARG A 32 -5.30 -13.08 -21.69
C ARG A 32 -6.55 -12.41 -22.19
N TYR A 33 -6.36 -11.25 -22.81
CA TYR A 33 -7.42 -10.45 -23.39
C TYR A 33 -7.04 -10.08 -24.83
N THR A 34 -8.03 -9.99 -25.72
CA THR A 34 -7.82 -9.50 -27.08
C THR A 34 -8.62 -8.22 -27.32
N VAL A 35 -8.02 -7.31 -28.07
CA VAL A 35 -8.60 -6.04 -28.49
C VAL A 35 -8.39 -5.88 -29.99
N THR A 36 -9.47 -5.68 -30.76
CA THR A 36 -9.36 -5.26 -32.16
C THR A 36 -9.49 -3.74 -32.23
N ALA A 37 -8.46 -3.07 -32.77
CA ALA A 37 -8.44 -1.62 -32.85
C ALA A 37 -9.48 -1.12 -33.87
N ALA A 38 -10.38 -0.22 -33.42
CA ALA A 38 -11.41 0.37 -34.28
C ALA A 38 -10.87 1.47 -35.21
N ALA A 39 -9.73 2.09 -34.85
CA ALA A 39 -9.04 3.14 -35.58
C ALA A 39 -7.52 3.05 -35.36
N ASP A 40 -6.76 3.74 -36.22
CA ASP A 40 -5.34 3.99 -35.95
C ASP A 40 -5.18 4.92 -34.73
N GLY A 41 -4.12 4.72 -33.94
CA GLY A 41 -3.86 5.55 -32.77
C GLY A 41 -3.11 4.83 -31.64
N CYS A 42 -3.44 5.16 -30.40
CA CYS A 42 -2.89 4.55 -29.21
C CYS A 42 -3.89 3.62 -28.53
N LEU A 43 -3.38 2.53 -27.97
CA LEU A 43 -4.05 1.69 -26.99
C LEU A 43 -3.32 1.83 -25.65
N THR A 44 -4.03 2.33 -24.64
CA THR A 44 -3.53 2.45 -23.28
C THR A 44 -4.13 1.36 -22.41
N VAL A 45 -3.26 0.63 -21.71
CA VAL A 45 -3.61 -0.44 -20.79
C VAL A 45 -3.02 -0.10 -19.42
N ASP A 46 -3.85 -0.06 -18.39
CA ASP A 46 -3.44 0.27 -17.02
C ASP A 46 -3.91 -0.85 -16.07
N LEU A 47 -2.96 -1.49 -15.41
CA LEU A 47 -3.17 -2.58 -14.47
C LEU A 47 -3.10 -2.03 -13.04
N TYR A 48 -4.16 -2.22 -12.29
CA TYR A 48 -4.24 -1.95 -10.86
C TYR A 48 -4.25 -3.27 -10.09
N ALA A 49 -3.24 -3.50 -9.29
CA ALA A 49 -3.13 -4.62 -8.35
C ALA A 49 -2.69 -4.11 -6.97
N ARG A 50 -1.46 -3.65 -6.83
CA ARG A 50 -0.95 -3.04 -5.59
C ARG A 50 -1.73 -1.78 -5.22
N ARG A 51 -2.11 -0.98 -6.18
CA ARG A 51 -2.97 0.21 -5.99
C ARG A 51 -4.38 -0.14 -5.48
N LEU A 52 -4.82 -1.40 -5.56
CA LEU A 52 -6.05 -1.91 -4.94
C LEU A 52 -5.81 -2.61 -3.60
N GLY A 53 -4.55 -2.74 -3.17
CA GLY A 53 -4.16 -3.49 -1.98
C GLY A 53 -3.98 -4.99 -2.20
N ALA A 54 -3.97 -5.46 -3.44
CA ALA A 54 -3.62 -6.85 -3.75
C ALA A 54 -2.12 -7.09 -3.55
N ASN A 55 -1.75 -8.23 -3.02
CA ASN A 55 -0.36 -8.52 -2.65
C ASN A 55 0.35 -9.37 -3.72
N PHE A 56 0.36 -8.89 -4.98
CA PHE A 56 1.17 -9.47 -6.04
C PHE A 56 1.75 -8.36 -6.93
N ASN A 57 2.84 -8.64 -7.63
CA ASN A 57 3.47 -7.75 -8.60
C ASN A 57 3.01 -8.19 -10.00
N GLY A 58 2.19 -7.34 -10.62
CA GLY A 58 1.66 -7.64 -11.95
C GLY A 58 2.70 -7.42 -13.04
N THR A 59 2.77 -8.32 -14.01
CA THR A 59 3.47 -8.12 -15.29
C THR A 59 2.46 -7.87 -16.39
N LEU A 60 2.80 -7.03 -17.36
CA LEU A 60 1.93 -6.69 -18.48
C LEU A 60 2.69 -6.84 -19.80
N LYS A 61 2.20 -7.74 -20.67
CA LYS A 61 2.72 -7.90 -22.03
C LYS A 61 1.65 -7.56 -23.05
N ILE A 62 2.05 -6.89 -24.12
CA ILE A 62 1.17 -6.58 -25.25
C ILE A 62 1.84 -7.09 -26.52
N ARG A 63 1.08 -7.88 -27.30
CA ARG A 63 1.53 -8.43 -28.59
C ARG A 63 0.59 -8.01 -29.71
N ASP A 64 1.14 -7.89 -30.92
CA ASP A 64 0.35 -7.72 -32.14
C ASP A 64 -0.19 -9.09 -32.68
N ALA A 65 -0.87 -9.04 -33.81
CA ALA A 65 -1.48 -10.22 -34.44
C ALA A 65 -0.45 -11.28 -34.88
N ASP A 66 0.78 -10.87 -35.14
CA ASP A 66 1.88 -11.76 -35.56
C ASP A 66 2.65 -12.32 -34.35
N GLY A 67 2.20 -12.00 -33.12
CA GLY A 67 2.82 -12.40 -31.87
C GLY A 67 4.04 -11.55 -31.46
N LYS A 68 4.37 -10.50 -32.21
CA LYS A 68 5.47 -9.59 -31.89
C LYS A 68 5.18 -8.85 -30.60
N LEU A 69 6.16 -8.84 -29.71
CA LEU A 69 6.09 -8.13 -28.44
C LEU A 69 6.19 -6.62 -28.66
N LEU A 70 5.16 -5.87 -28.27
CA LEU A 70 5.09 -4.41 -28.33
C LEU A 70 5.42 -3.75 -26.99
N ALA A 71 5.08 -4.42 -25.88
CA ALA A 71 5.40 -4.01 -24.51
C ALA A 71 5.61 -5.24 -23.64
N ASP A 72 6.60 -5.16 -22.73
CA ASP A 72 6.86 -6.12 -21.65
C ASP A 72 7.27 -5.31 -20.42
N LEU A 73 6.36 -5.15 -19.48
CA LEU A 73 6.47 -4.15 -18.44
C LEU A 73 6.25 -4.74 -17.05
N ILE A 74 7.05 -4.23 -16.12
CA ILE A 74 6.94 -4.43 -14.68
C ILE A 74 7.18 -3.08 -14.00
N ASP A 75 6.50 -2.83 -12.89
CA ASP A 75 6.79 -1.70 -11.99
C ASP A 75 6.83 -0.30 -12.67
N THR A 76 5.98 -0.06 -13.68
CA THR A 76 5.93 1.23 -14.38
C THR A 76 4.97 2.24 -13.75
N GLU A 77 4.14 1.79 -12.79
CA GLU A 77 3.23 2.61 -11.98
C GLU A 77 3.32 2.19 -10.49
N GLY A 78 4.47 2.36 -9.87
CA GLY A 78 4.81 1.74 -8.60
C GLY A 78 5.12 0.27 -8.80
N PHE A 79 4.43 -0.59 -8.07
CA PHE A 79 4.46 -2.04 -8.27
C PHE A 79 3.35 -2.52 -9.24
N ASP A 80 2.70 -1.61 -9.95
CA ASP A 80 1.73 -1.90 -11.00
C ASP A 80 2.30 -1.50 -12.36
N CYS A 81 1.56 -1.79 -13.45
CA CYS A 81 2.03 -1.56 -14.81
C CYS A 81 1.03 -0.74 -15.61
N ALA A 82 1.54 0.16 -16.45
CA ALA A 82 0.73 0.78 -17.48
C ALA A 82 1.53 0.93 -18.78
N ALA A 83 0.89 0.61 -19.88
CA ALA A 83 1.46 0.66 -21.22
C ALA A 83 0.63 1.54 -22.15
N THR A 84 1.30 2.17 -23.11
CA THR A 84 0.65 2.74 -24.28
C THR A 84 1.40 2.25 -25.52
N VAL A 85 0.67 1.63 -26.46
CA VAL A 85 1.24 1.12 -27.71
C VAL A 85 0.51 1.71 -28.90
N THR A 86 1.22 1.86 -30.03
CA THR A 86 0.62 2.26 -31.30
C THR A 86 -0.16 1.11 -31.90
N VAL A 87 -1.40 1.38 -32.30
CA VAL A 87 -2.29 0.38 -32.89
C VAL A 87 -2.79 0.82 -34.26
N ARG A 88 -3.10 -0.16 -35.11
CA ARG A 88 -3.63 0.04 -36.46
C ARG A 88 -5.05 -0.50 -36.56
N LYS A 89 -5.91 0.23 -37.26
CA LYS A 89 -7.30 -0.14 -37.49
C LYS A 89 -7.42 -1.58 -38.04
N GLY A 90 -8.32 -2.35 -37.45
CA GLY A 90 -8.61 -3.74 -37.84
C GLY A 90 -7.62 -4.79 -37.32
N GLN A 91 -6.49 -4.38 -36.77
CA GLN A 91 -5.51 -5.29 -36.16
C GLN A 91 -5.96 -5.70 -34.74
N THR A 92 -5.67 -6.96 -34.40
CA THR A 92 -5.96 -7.52 -33.08
C THR A 92 -4.69 -7.58 -32.25
N TYR A 93 -4.80 -7.15 -31.00
CA TYR A 93 -3.72 -7.12 -30.02
C TYR A 93 -4.06 -8.02 -28.85
N THR A 94 -3.08 -8.75 -28.34
CA THR A 94 -3.21 -9.61 -27.15
C THR A 94 -2.55 -8.94 -25.97
N ILE A 95 -3.28 -8.84 -24.87
CA ILE A 95 -2.83 -8.34 -23.57
C ILE A 95 -2.68 -9.56 -22.66
N GLU A 96 -1.51 -9.77 -22.10
CA GLU A 96 -1.21 -10.84 -21.14
C GLU A 96 -0.86 -10.24 -19.79
N LEU A 97 -1.42 -10.81 -18.73
CA LEU A 97 -1.24 -10.39 -17.35
C LEU A 97 -0.89 -11.60 -16.48
N ALA A 98 0.18 -11.49 -15.69
CA ALA A 98 0.63 -12.53 -14.78
C ALA A 98 1.23 -11.92 -13.49
N ASP A 99 1.45 -12.74 -12.47
CA ASP A 99 2.29 -12.36 -11.34
C ASP A 99 3.77 -12.57 -11.69
N LEU A 100 4.63 -11.62 -11.35
CA LEU A 100 6.07 -11.65 -11.62
C LEU A 100 6.75 -12.92 -11.07
N ASP A 101 6.36 -13.36 -9.90
CA ASP A 101 6.90 -14.57 -9.25
C ASP A 101 6.12 -15.84 -9.63
N HIS A 102 5.24 -15.77 -10.63
CA HIS A 102 4.37 -16.88 -11.06
C HIS A 102 3.54 -17.51 -9.94
N ARG A 103 3.21 -16.74 -8.90
CA ARG A 103 2.33 -17.17 -7.81
C ARG A 103 0.87 -16.99 -8.23
N GLY A 104 -0.04 -17.59 -7.45
CA GLY A 104 -1.47 -17.37 -7.58
C GLY A 104 -2.14 -17.49 -6.21
N HIS A 105 -3.14 -16.67 -5.96
CA HIS A 105 -3.90 -16.72 -4.72
C HIS A 105 -5.27 -16.07 -4.88
N ARG A 106 -6.26 -16.54 -4.12
CA ARG A 106 -7.63 -15.97 -4.13
C ARG A 106 -7.70 -14.46 -3.85
N SER A 107 -6.67 -13.86 -3.26
CA SER A 107 -6.57 -12.42 -2.98
C SER A 107 -5.80 -11.64 -4.03
N TYR A 108 -5.30 -12.27 -5.10
CA TYR A 108 -4.58 -11.61 -6.18
C TYR A 108 -5.57 -11.01 -7.17
N VAL A 109 -6.38 -10.10 -6.66
CA VAL A 109 -7.39 -9.39 -7.46
C VAL A 109 -6.76 -8.24 -8.21
N TYR A 110 -7.24 -7.97 -9.42
CA TYR A 110 -6.80 -6.84 -10.22
C TYR A 110 -7.97 -6.14 -10.92
N ARG A 111 -7.68 -4.92 -11.34
CA ARG A 111 -8.49 -4.13 -12.25
C ARG A 111 -7.62 -3.75 -13.44
N LEU A 112 -8.03 -4.12 -14.64
CA LEU A 112 -7.36 -3.77 -15.88
C LEU A 112 -8.23 -2.76 -16.63
N GLU A 113 -7.72 -1.57 -16.85
CA GLU A 113 -8.36 -0.54 -17.65
C GLU A 113 -7.74 -0.51 -19.04
N VAL A 114 -8.59 -0.60 -20.06
CA VAL A 114 -8.17 -0.58 -21.45
C VAL A 114 -8.92 0.53 -22.17
N VAL A 115 -8.16 1.47 -22.74
CA VAL A 115 -8.68 2.70 -23.37
C VAL A 115 -8.03 2.90 -24.72
N ALA A 116 -8.84 3.20 -25.74
CA ALA A 116 -8.31 3.69 -27.01
C ALA A 116 -8.06 5.21 -26.88
N GLY A 117 -6.83 5.65 -27.12
CA GLY A 117 -6.46 7.05 -27.06
C GLY A 117 -5.17 7.35 -26.31
N PRO A 118 -4.84 8.64 -26.17
CA PRO A 118 -3.60 9.12 -25.57
C PRO A 118 -3.57 8.89 -24.04
N ARG A 119 -2.37 8.92 -23.47
CA ARG A 119 -2.12 8.84 -22.03
C ARG A 119 -1.26 10.00 -21.58
N VAL A 120 -1.69 10.73 -20.55
CA VAL A 120 -0.88 11.72 -19.84
C VAL A 120 -0.12 11.03 -18.71
N VAL A 121 1.19 11.29 -18.60
CA VAL A 121 2.07 10.76 -17.55
C VAL A 121 2.56 11.82 -16.57
N ALA A 122 2.67 13.08 -17.03
CA ALA A 122 3.06 14.20 -16.17
C ALA A 122 2.37 15.52 -16.60
N CYS A 123 2.32 16.47 -15.68
CA CYS A 123 1.74 17.79 -15.89
C CYS A 123 2.65 18.88 -15.30
N LEU A 124 2.93 19.94 -16.06
CA LEU A 124 3.77 21.06 -15.64
C LEU A 124 3.08 22.39 -15.94
N PRO A 125 2.65 23.17 -14.93
CA PRO A 125 2.62 22.82 -13.50
C PRO A 125 1.64 21.68 -13.19
N SER A 126 1.91 20.96 -12.11
CA SER A 126 1.04 19.87 -11.62
C SER A 126 -0.14 20.37 -10.77
N GLY A 127 -0.33 21.68 -10.67
CA GLY A 127 -1.39 22.32 -9.90
C GLY A 127 -1.60 23.77 -10.23
N GLY A 128 -2.60 24.37 -9.58
CA GLY A 128 -2.93 25.79 -9.72
C GLY A 128 -3.86 26.26 -8.61
N ARG A 129 -3.98 27.57 -8.46
CA ARG A 129 -4.88 28.18 -7.45
C ARG A 129 -6.34 27.96 -7.83
N PRO A 130 -7.22 27.65 -6.86
CA PRO A 130 -8.65 27.58 -7.09
C PRO A 130 -9.19 28.85 -7.76
N GLY A 131 -9.99 28.67 -8.81
CA GLY A 131 -10.61 29.76 -9.57
C GLY A 131 -9.70 30.44 -10.59
N THR A 132 -8.47 29.96 -10.82
CA THR A 132 -7.56 30.51 -11.84
C THR A 132 -7.54 29.68 -13.12
N THR A 133 -7.09 30.29 -14.21
CA THR A 133 -6.78 29.60 -15.47
C THR A 133 -5.26 29.62 -15.66
N VAL A 134 -4.68 28.44 -15.85
CA VAL A 134 -3.23 28.25 -15.96
C VAL A 134 -2.91 27.47 -17.23
N PRO A 135 -1.93 27.89 -18.05
CA PRO A 135 -1.41 27.06 -19.12
C PRO A 135 -0.63 25.90 -18.50
N VAL A 136 -1.04 24.67 -18.80
CA VAL A 136 -0.42 23.43 -18.32
C VAL A 136 0.18 22.70 -19.51
N THR A 137 1.45 22.35 -19.41
CA THR A 137 2.13 21.43 -20.32
C THR A 137 1.85 20.02 -19.87
N PHE A 138 1.09 19.29 -20.66
CA PHE A 138 0.84 17.85 -20.45
C PHE A 138 1.94 17.07 -21.17
N VAL A 139 2.57 16.16 -20.47
CA VAL A 139 3.56 15.21 -20.99
C VAL A 139 2.89 13.84 -21.09
N GLY A 140 3.06 13.14 -22.21
CA GLY A 140 2.43 11.85 -22.37
C GLY A 140 2.58 11.23 -23.75
N TYR A 141 1.89 10.15 -23.98
CA TYR A 141 1.94 9.36 -25.19
C TYR A 141 0.74 9.67 -26.09
N GLY A 142 1.01 9.88 -27.40
CA GLY A 142 -0.03 10.06 -28.40
C GLY A 142 -0.84 11.35 -28.28
N LEU A 143 -0.31 12.38 -27.62
CA LEU A 143 -1.06 13.63 -27.34
C LEU A 143 -1.28 14.46 -28.60
N LYS A 144 -0.27 14.55 -29.50
CA LYS A 144 -0.31 15.31 -30.76
C LYS A 144 -0.30 14.42 -31.97
N SER A 145 0.60 13.43 -31.98
CA SER A 145 0.85 12.58 -33.13
C SER A 145 -0.13 11.39 -33.23
N GLY A 146 -0.76 11.01 -32.13
CA GLY A 146 -1.53 9.77 -32.04
C GLY A 146 -0.66 8.49 -32.02
N VAL A 147 0.66 8.62 -31.94
CA VAL A 147 1.63 7.50 -31.88
C VAL A 147 2.12 7.36 -30.44
N ALA A 148 2.44 6.15 -30.01
CA ALA A 148 2.92 5.87 -28.65
C ALA A 148 4.38 6.32 -28.45
N GLN A 149 4.61 7.63 -28.58
CA GLN A 149 5.86 8.31 -28.25
C GLN A 149 5.61 9.38 -27.21
N LEU A 150 6.61 9.64 -26.37
CA LEU A 150 6.54 10.69 -25.35
C LEU A 150 6.61 12.07 -26.01
N GLU A 151 5.59 12.89 -25.79
CA GLU A 151 5.45 14.22 -26.38
C GLU A 151 4.72 15.17 -25.42
N THR A 152 4.72 16.47 -25.75
CA THR A 152 4.09 17.50 -24.91
C THR A 152 2.94 18.17 -25.63
N LEU A 153 1.89 18.54 -24.87
CA LEU A 153 0.76 19.35 -25.35
C LEU A 153 0.41 20.42 -24.32
N VAL A 154 0.42 21.67 -24.71
CA VAL A 154 0.00 22.77 -23.82
C VAL A 154 -1.51 23.00 -23.95
N SER A 155 -2.20 23.09 -22.83
CA SER A 155 -3.62 23.41 -22.75
C SER A 155 -3.91 24.28 -21.55
N ASN A 156 -4.84 25.23 -21.69
CA ASN A 156 -5.30 26.03 -20.57
C ASN A 156 -6.25 25.23 -19.68
N VAL A 157 -5.93 25.16 -18.41
CA VAL A 157 -6.75 24.49 -17.39
C VAL A 157 -7.42 25.53 -16.51
N VAL A 158 -8.74 25.44 -16.41
CA VAL A 158 -9.54 26.22 -15.46
C VAL A 158 -9.62 25.42 -14.17
N PHE A 159 -8.95 25.88 -13.12
CA PHE A 159 -9.00 25.25 -11.81
C PHE A 159 -10.31 25.60 -11.09
N PRO A 160 -11.13 24.62 -10.67
CA PRO A 160 -12.37 24.89 -9.96
C PRO A 160 -12.08 25.42 -8.55
N LYS A 161 -13.13 25.97 -7.89
CA LYS A 161 -13.09 26.19 -6.44
C LYS A 161 -13.04 24.85 -5.73
N ASP A 162 -12.24 24.77 -4.67
CA ASP A 162 -12.16 23.52 -3.86
C ASP A 162 -13.32 23.43 -2.86
N GLU A 163 -14.51 23.27 -3.36
CA GLU A 163 -15.73 23.18 -2.54
C GLU A 163 -15.76 21.92 -1.66
N ALA A 164 -15.09 20.85 -2.09
CA ALA A 164 -15.00 19.59 -1.36
C ALA A 164 -13.83 19.55 -0.35
N GLY A 165 -12.93 20.54 -0.36
CA GLY A 165 -11.74 20.59 0.50
C GLY A 165 -10.79 19.42 0.27
N THR A 166 -10.78 18.84 -0.92
CA THR A 166 -9.96 17.66 -1.25
C THR A 166 -8.54 18.03 -1.61
N GLY A 167 -8.31 19.27 -2.06
CA GLY A 167 -7.04 19.75 -2.57
C GLY A 167 -6.69 19.21 -3.96
N TRP A 168 -7.63 18.54 -4.65
CA TRP A 168 -7.40 17.90 -5.95
C TRP A 168 -8.53 18.09 -6.94
N TYR A 169 -8.15 18.20 -8.23
CA TYR A 169 -9.05 18.31 -9.36
C TYR A 169 -8.73 17.24 -10.40
N GLN A 170 -9.73 16.48 -10.86
CA GLN A 170 -9.60 15.48 -11.91
C GLN A 170 -9.81 16.12 -13.28
N HIS A 171 -8.71 16.45 -13.96
CA HIS A 171 -8.76 17.05 -15.28
C HIS A 171 -8.78 15.98 -16.38
N ARG A 172 -9.55 16.23 -17.46
CA ARG A 172 -9.60 15.39 -18.66
C ARG A 172 -9.09 16.18 -19.86
N LEU A 173 -7.87 15.87 -20.30
CA LEU A 173 -7.28 16.50 -21.46
C LEU A 173 -7.96 16.04 -22.74
N LYS A 174 -8.42 16.99 -23.55
CA LYS A 174 -8.85 16.74 -24.92
C LYS A 174 -7.68 16.91 -25.88
N THR A 175 -7.45 15.94 -26.77
CA THR A 175 -6.41 15.97 -27.78
C THR A 175 -7.02 15.76 -29.18
N PRO A 176 -6.30 16.01 -30.27
CA PRO A 176 -6.75 15.66 -31.63
C PRO A 176 -7.06 14.16 -31.80
N HIS A 177 -6.47 13.30 -30.97
CA HIS A 177 -6.58 11.83 -31.04
C HIS A 177 -7.48 11.22 -29.96
N GLY A 178 -8.36 12.04 -29.35
CA GLY A 178 -9.29 11.59 -28.33
C GLY A 178 -9.07 12.23 -26.96
N GLN A 179 -9.84 11.77 -25.98
CA GLN A 179 -9.76 12.26 -24.61
C GLN A 179 -8.88 11.32 -23.78
N ALA A 180 -7.86 11.88 -23.11
CA ALA A 180 -7.04 11.13 -22.17
C ALA A 180 -7.84 10.73 -20.92
N PRO A 181 -7.46 9.62 -20.23
CA PRO A 181 -7.92 9.33 -18.89
C PRO A 181 -7.74 10.54 -17.94
N PRO A 182 -8.57 10.66 -16.89
CA PRO A 182 -8.47 11.80 -15.97
C PRO A 182 -7.12 11.78 -15.24
N VAL A 183 -6.50 12.96 -15.14
CA VAL A 183 -5.27 13.17 -14.38
C VAL A 183 -5.54 14.07 -13.18
N PRO A 184 -5.00 13.74 -11.99
CA PRO A 184 -5.14 14.58 -10.81
C PRO A 184 -4.23 15.82 -10.93
N LEU A 185 -4.82 17.00 -10.78
CA LEU A 185 -4.10 18.26 -10.63
C LEU A 185 -4.34 18.82 -9.24
N ARG A 186 -3.31 19.40 -8.63
CA ARG A 186 -3.39 19.94 -7.27
C ARG A 186 -4.10 21.28 -7.24
N LEU A 187 -5.06 21.45 -6.33
CA LEU A 187 -5.60 22.76 -5.96
C LEU A 187 -4.70 23.33 -4.86
N ALA A 188 -3.90 24.35 -5.21
CA ALA A 188 -2.79 24.81 -4.38
C ALA A 188 -2.99 26.22 -3.86
N ASP A 189 -2.57 26.46 -2.61
CA ASP A 189 -2.59 27.79 -1.98
C ASP A 189 -1.48 28.71 -2.50
N PHE A 190 -0.45 28.13 -3.15
CA PHE A 190 0.71 28.85 -3.65
C PHE A 190 0.54 29.32 -5.09
N ALA A 191 1.24 30.41 -5.44
CA ALA A 191 1.48 30.72 -6.84
C ALA A 191 2.49 29.71 -7.40
N GLU A 192 2.15 29.12 -8.54
CA GLU A 192 3.11 28.33 -9.31
C GLU A 192 4.02 29.33 -10.07
N LEU A 193 5.32 29.27 -9.80
CA LEU A 193 6.32 30.08 -10.51
C LEU A 193 6.83 29.27 -11.71
N VAL A 194 7.26 29.94 -12.76
CA VAL A 194 7.88 29.25 -13.90
C VAL A 194 9.30 28.83 -13.51
N GLU A 195 9.66 27.60 -13.85
CA GLU A 195 11.02 27.10 -13.69
C GLU A 195 12.02 28.03 -14.43
N PRO A 196 13.19 28.36 -13.83
CA PRO A 196 14.21 29.15 -14.51
C PRO A 196 14.82 28.39 -15.69
N ALA A 197 15.38 29.13 -16.65
CA ALA A 197 16.22 28.52 -17.67
C ALA A 197 17.43 27.82 -17.02
N ALA A 198 17.91 26.74 -17.63
CA ALA A 198 19.04 25.97 -17.16
C ALA A 198 20.25 26.87 -16.86
N GLY A 199 20.88 26.73 -15.69
CA GLY A 199 22.01 27.50 -15.21
C GLY A 199 21.67 28.88 -14.57
N ALA A 200 20.39 29.27 -14.49
CA ALA A 200 19.97 30.48 -13.79
C ALA A 200 19.58 30.17 -12.34
N VAL A 201 20.25 30.78 -11.37
CA VAL A 201 19.86 30.67 -9.95
C VAL A 201 18.64 31.55 -9.68
N ARG A 202 17.56 30.94 -9.22
CA ARG A 202 16.35 31.64 -8.84
C ARG A 202 16.21 31.76 -7.33
N VAL A 203 15.69 32.91 -6.87
CA VAL A 203 15.34 33.08 -5.47
C VAL A 203 14.00 32.37 -5.18
N LEU A 204 14.03 31.36 -4.33
CA LEU A 204 12.86 30.68 -3.83
C LEU A 204 12.36 31.38 -2.55
N SER A 205 11.31 32.16 -2.71
CA SER A 205 10.68 32.83 -1.55
C SER A 205 9.70 31.89 -0.87
N PRO A 206 9.63 31.90 0.48
CA PRO A 206 8.59 31.15 1.19
C PRO A 206 7.18 31.56 0.75
N GLY A 207 6.32 30.58 0.52
CA GLY A 207 4.97 30.78 -0.03
C GLY A 207 4.90 30.66 -1.55
N ALA A 208 5.97 30.19 -2.19
CA ALA A 208 6.01 29.87 -3.62
C ALA A 208 6.10 28.36 -3.86
N ALA A 209 5.66 27.95 -5.03
CA ALA A 209 5.87 26.61 -5.58
C ALA A 209 6.56 26.75 -6.94
N ILE A 210 7.58 25.94 -7.18
CA ILE A 210 8.27 25.84 -8.46
C ILE A 210 8.00 24.45 -9.02
N PRO A 211 7.19 24.33 -10.08
CA PRO A 211 7.13 23.13 -10.88
C PRO A 211 8.38 23.07 -11.76
N GLY A 212 9.08 21.96 -11.78
CA GLY A 212 10.30 21.78 -12.56
C GLY A 212 10.41 20.37 -13.14
N THR A 213 11.43 20.19 -13.99
CA THR A 213 11.70 18.93 -14.68
C THR A 213 13.19 18.64 -14.70
N LEU A 214 13.62 17.50 -14.20
CA LEU A 214 14.97 17.00 -14.43
C LEU A 214 15.00 16.26 -15.77
N SER A 215 15.28 17.00 -16.84
CA SER A 215 15.12 16.53 -18.22
C SER A 215 16.29 15.69 -18.72
N THR A 216 17.43 15.80 -18.05
CA THR A 216 18.67 15.11 -18.43
C THR A 216 19.27 14.33 -17.25
N PRO A 217 19.95 13.19 -17.52
CA PRO A 217 20.65 12.45 -16.46
C PRO A 217 21.68 13.32 -15.73
N GLY A 218 21.66 13.24 -14.38
CA GLY A 218 22.59 13.99 -13.53
C GLY A 218 22.28 15.49 -13.39
N GLU A 219 21.14 15.97 -13.91
CA GLU A 219 20.70 17.35 -13.75
C GLU A 219 20.48 17.71 -12.28
N ILE A 220 20.91 18.91 -11.90
CA ILE A 220 20.75 19.48 -10.56
C ILE A 220 20.14 20.87 -10.71
N ASP A 221 18.95 21.04 -10.15
CA ASP A 221 18.32 22.35 -10.04
C ASP A 221 18.72 23.02 -8.74
N GLU A 222 19.11 24.29 -8.81
CA GLU A 222 19.56 25.06 -7.67
C GLU A 222 18.70 26.32 -7.48
N TYR A 223 18.25 26.53 -6.23
CA TYR A 223 17.43 27.67 -5.82
C TYR A 223 18.04 28.32 -4.59
N SER A 224 18.24 29.62 -4.63
CA SER A 224 18.69 30.38 -3.47
C SER A 224 17.53 30.86 -2.61
N PHE A 225 17.70 30.90 -1.30
CA PHE A 225 16.72 31.47 -0.38
C PHE A 225 17.41 32.23 0.77
N PRO A 226 16.94 33.44 1.11
CA PRO A 226 17.43 34.15 2.29
C PRO A 226 16.73 33.58 3.55
N ALA A 227 17.48 33.44 4.64
CA ALA A 227 16.93 33.06 5.93
C ALA A 227 17.62 33.83 7.08
N LYS A 228 16.86 34.10 8.14
CA LYS A 228 17.37 34.66 9.40
C LYS A 228 17.71 33.56 10.39
N ALA A 229 18.65 33.80 11.27
CA ALA A 229 19.02 32.89 12.34
C ALA A 229 17.78 32.43 13.13
N GLY A 230 17.66 31.12 13.30
CA GLY A 230 16.53 30.50 13.99
C GLY A 230 15.25 30.36 13.17
N GLN A 231 15.18 30.96 11.97
CA GLN A 231 14.04 30.81 11.07
C GLN A 231 13.92 29.37 10.59
N MET A 232 12.71 28.83 10.65
CA MET A 232 12.42 27.47 10.17
C MET A 232 11.70 27.53 8.83
N VAL A 233 12.26 26.87 7.83
CA VAL A 233 11.68 26.73 6.49
C VAL A 233 11.49 25.26 6.20
N ARG A 234 10.30 24.89 5.77
CA ARG A 234 10.02 23.56 5.22
C ARG A 234 10.14 23.60 3.71
N PHE A 235 10.94 22.70 3.17
CA PHE A 235 11.00 22.39 1.76
C PHE A 235 10.32 21.05 1.51
N GLU A 236 9.52 20.98 0.47
CA GLU A 236 8.90 19.74 0.00
C GLU A 236 9.09 19.63 -1.50
N ALA A 237 9.72 18.55 -1.94
CA ALA A 237 9.82 18.19 -3.33
C ALA A 237 8.92 16.97 -3.56
N ILE A 238 7.79 17.19 -4.20
CA ILE A 238 6.83 16.13 -4.50
C ILE A 238 6.93 15.72 -5.96
N SER A 239 6.96 14.42 -6.18
CA SER A 239 6.99 13.74 -7.47
C SER A 239 6.03 12.57 -7.45
N ALA A 240 6.21 11.63 -6.55
CA ALA A 240 5.33 10.47 -6.42
C ALA A 240 3.87 10.86 -6.13
N GLU A 241 3.64 11.89 -5.31
CA GLU A 241 2.30 12.39 -5.00
C GLU A 241 1.59 12.96 -6.24
N ILE A 242 2.34 13.58 -7.17
CA ILE A 242 1.80 14.12 -8.44
C ILE A 242 1.82 13.12 -9.59
N GLY A 243 2.23 11.88 -9.33
CA GLY A 243 2.14 10.75 -10.27
C GLY A 243 3.34 10.60 -11.20
N THR A 244 4.51 11.14 -10.85
CA THR A 244 5.75 10.98 -11.60
C THR A 244 6.73 10.03 -10.89
N TRP A 245 7.81 9.60 -11.59
CA TRP A 245 8.73 8.56 -11.09
C TRP A 245 10.06 9.10 -10.59
N LEU A 246 10.19 10.42 -10.48
CA LEU A 246 11.37 11.03 -9.93
C LEU A 246 11.51 10.67 -8.44
N ASP A 247 12.71 10.39 -8.01
CA ASP A 247 13.13 10.18 -6.62
C ASP A 247 13.91 11.44 -6.16
N PRO A 248 13.20 12.52 -5.73
CA PRO A 248 13.84 13.80 -5.50
C PRO A 248 14.66 13.80 -4.21
N VAL A 249 15.92 14.19 -4.30
CA VAL A 249 16.80 14.45 -3.16
C VAL A 249 16.94 15.94 -2.95
N LEU A 250 16.64 16.42 -1.74
CA LEU A 250 16.84 17.80 -1.31
C LEU A 250 18.14 17.94 -0.53
N ARG A 251 18.99 18.92 -0.90
CA ARG A 251 20.19 19.31 -0.16
C ARG A 251 20.19 20.79 0.10
N ILE A 252 20.46 21.20 1.33
CA ILE A 252 20.68 22.61 1.67
C ILE A 252 22.18 22.85 1.78
N MET A 253 22.63 23.83 1.02
CA MET A 253 24.03 24.28 1.00
C MET A 253 24.12 25.66 1.66
N ASP A 254 25.18 25.89 2.43
CA ASP A 254 25.50 27.22 2.96
C ASP A 254 26.29 28.09 1.92
N LYS A 255 26.71 29.26 2.34
CA LYS A 255 27.49 30.21 1.50
C LYS A 255 28.84 29.63 1.03
N ASP A 256 29.41 28.69 1.78
CA ASP A 256 30.73 28.08 1.51
C ASP A 256 30.60 26.75 0.74
N ASP A 257 29.42 26.49 0.14
CA ASP A 257 29.04 25.23 -0.57
C ASP A 257 29.10 23.96 0.28
N LYS A 258 28.99 24.11 1.59
CA LYS A 258 28.92 23.00 2.51
C LYS A 258 27.47 22.56 2.68
N GLN A 259 27.23 21.23 2.57
CA GLN A 259 25.93 20.66 2.86
C GLN A 259 25.62 20.76 4.35
N VAL A 260 24.53 21.43 4.70
CA VAL A 260 24.08 21.62 6.08
C VAL A 260 22.82 20.82 6.41
N ALA A 261 22.08 20.35 5.41
CA ALA A 261 20.95 19.45 5.59
C ALA A 261 20.65 18.67 4.30
N THR A 262 20.03 17.50 4.42
CA THR A 262 19.58 16.68 3.29
C THR A 262 18.41 15.81 3.68
N ASN A 263 17.56 15.46 2.72
CA ASN A 263 16.54 14.43 2.83
C ASN A 263 16.16 13.94 1.42
N ASP A 264 15.88 12.64 1.30
CA ASP A 264 15.48 11.95 0.07
C ASP A 264 14.09 11.31 0.17
N ASP A 265 13.67 10.86 1.34
CA ASP A 265 12.40 10.17 1.57
C ASP A 265 11.61 10.80 2.71
N PHE A 266 10.31 10.89 2.56
CA PHE A 266 9.42 11.30 3.65
C PHE A 266 8.14 10.50 3.69
N GLY A 267 7.79 10.04 4.88
CA GLY A 267 6.50 9.40 5.15
C GLY A 267 6.30 8.04 4.45
N GLY A 268 7.38 7.38 4.03
CA GLY A 268 7.34 6.12 3.30
C GLY A 268 7.03 6.28 1.81
N THR A 269 7.25 7.47 1.27
CA THR A 269 7.17 7.78 -0.17
C THR A 269 8.56 8.20 -0.67
N LEU A 270 8.76 8.23 -1.99
CA LEU A 270 9.94 8.78 -2.62
C LEU A 270 9.98 10.32 -2.59
N ASP A 271 8.94 11.01 -2.10
CA ASP A 271 8.93 12.46 -2.01
C ASP A 271 9.82 12.95 -0.88
N ALA A 272 10.58 14.02 -1.11
CA ALA A 272 11.49 14.58 -0.10
C ALA A 272 10.83 15.71 0.69
N ARG A 273 11.05 15.73 2.01
CA ARG A 273 10.67 16.84 2.89
C ARG A 273 11.78 17.17 3.86
N LEU A 274 12.18 18.43 3.92
CA LEU A 274 13.24 18.91 4.77
C LEU A 274 12.79 20.12 5.59
N ASP A 275 12.81 19.98 6.93
CA ASP A 275 12.60 21.08 7.86
C ASP A 275 13.98 21.66 8.23
N PHE A 276 14.30 22.83 7.68
CA PHE A 276 15.57 23.50 7.88
C PHE A 276 15.42 24.64 8.89
N LYS A 277 16.24 24.63 9.95
CA LYS A 277 16.39 25.74 10.86
C LYS A 277 17.70 26.45 10.54
N ALA A 278 17.62 27.70 10.04
CA ALA A 278 18.79 28.47 9.68
C ALA A 278 19.68 28.72 10.91
N PRO A 279 20.96 28.31 10.90
CA PRO A 279 21.87 28.53 12.03
C PRO A 279 22.33 29.98 12.17
N ALA A 280 22.33 30.73 11.09
CA ALA A 280 22.74 32.16 11.02
C ALA A 280 21.94 32.89 9.94
N ASP A 281 22.01 34.23 9.98
CA ASP A 281 21.51 35.05 8.87
C ASP A 281 22.35 34.78 7.62
N GLY A 282 21.69 34.61 6.48
CA GLY A 282 22.43 34.40 5.23
C GLY A 282 21.53 33.92 4.08
N THR A 283 22.17 33.73 2.93
CA THR A 283 21.58 33.14 1.75
C THR A 283 22.07 31.69 1.67
N TYR A 284 21.12 30.76 1.64
CA TYR A 284 21.33 29.34 1.47
C TYR A 284 20.88 28.93 0.08
N ARG A 285 21.30 27.72 -0.35
CA ARG A 285 20.88 27.13 -1.62
C ARG A 285 20.22 25.80 -1.40
N VAL A 286 19.09 25.58 -2.05
CA VAL A 286 18.43 24.27 -2.15
C VAL A 286 18.84 23.67 -3.48
N ARG A 287 19.48 22.50 -3.43
CA ARG A 287 19.76 21.66 -4.60
C ARG A 287 18.77 20.51 -4.62
N LEU A 288 18.18 20.29 -5.80
CA LEU A 288 17.28 19.20 -6.09
C LEU A 288 17.86 18.36 -7.23
N HIS A 289 17.95 17.06 -7.05
CA HIS A 289 18.41 16.11 -8.06
C HIS A 289 17.68 14.78 -7.90
N ASN A 290 17.78 13.90 -8.90
CA ASN A 290 17.26 12.54 -8.81
C ASN A 290 18.18 11.66 -7.97
N GLY A 291 17.62 10.89 -7.03
CA GLY A 291 18.33 9.95 -6.17
C GLY A 291 19.05 8.84 -6.93
N THR A 292 18.50 8.40 -8.06
CA THR A 292 19.14 7.40 -8.94
C THR A 292 20.37 7.97 -9.67
N GLY A 293 20.41 9.27 -9.92
CA GLY A 293 21.52 9.98 -10.58
C GLY A 293 21.68 9.67 -12.07
N VAL A 294 20.91 8.74 -12.62
CA VAL A 294 21.05 8.25 -14.00
C VAL A 294 19.83 8.53 -14.88
N ASP A 295 18.70 8.87 -14.27
CA ASP A 295 17.44 9.09 -14.99
C ASP A 295 17.14 10.57 -15.12
N GLY A 296 16.71 10.97 -16.31
CA GLY A 296 16.19 12.29 -16.63
C GLY A 296 15.37 12.21 -17.91
N SER A 297 14.16 12.76 -17.89
CA SER A 297 13.25 12.74 -19.05
C SER A 297 12.18 13.84 -18.90
N LEU A 298 11.40 14.05 -19.96
CA LEU A 298 10.32 15.03 -19.97
C LEU A 298 9.24 14.79 -18.90
N ASP A 299 9.09 13.55 -18.45
CA ASP A 299 8.15 13.16 -17.40
C ASP A 299 8.76 13.07 -16.00
N SER A 300 10.06 13.36 -15.85
CA SER A 300 10.74 13.51 -14.55
C SER A 300 10.37 14.84 -13.89
N VAL A 301 9.08 15.04 -13.65
CA VAL A 301 8.51 16.28 -13.13
C VAL A 301 8.49 16.26 -11.60
N TYR A 302 8.86 17.37 -10.99
CA TYR A 302 8.72 17.63 -9.57
C TYR A 302 7.98 18.94 -9.30
N ARG A 303 7.55 19.11 -8.06
CA ARG A 303 7.03 20.36 -7.53
C ARG A 303 7.73 20.69 -6.22
N LEU A 304 8.61 21.71 -6.25
CA LEU A 304 9.32 22.19 -5.08
C LEU A 304 8.53 23.32 -4.41
N THR A 305 8.30 23.21 -3.10
CA THR A 305 7.70 24.26 -2.29
C THR A 305 8.61 24.69 -1.16
N ALA A 306 8.55 25.96 -0.80
CA ALA A 306 9.16 26.50 0.41
C ALA A 306 8.09 27.17 1.28
N ARG A 307 8.04 26.82 2.56
CA ARG A 307 7.07 27.35 3.50
C ARG A 307 7.73 27.74 4.82
N LEU A 308 7.50 28.96 5.28
CA LEU A 308 7.85 29.33 6.65
C LEU A 308 7.04 28.48 7.63
N GLN A 309 7.75 27.79 8.50
CA GLN A 309 7.13 27.03 9.56
C GLN A 309 6.67 27.96 10.68
N GLN A 310 5.37 28.14 10.78
CA GLN A 310 4.77 28.76 11.94
C GLN A 310 4.61 27.72 13.04
N PRO A 311 4.74 28.09 14.32
CA PRO A 311 4.40 27.20 15.41
C PRO A 311 2.99 26.63 15.21
N GLY A 312 2.85 25.32 15.35
CA GLY A 312 1.58 24.65 15.12
C GLY A 312 1.62 23.17 15.41
N PHE A 313 0.52 22.49 15.10
CA PHE A 313 0.44 21.03 15.21
C PHE A 313 -0.57 20.47 14.21
N THR A 314 -0.40 19.19 13.89
CA THR A 314 -1.41 18.38 13.21
C THR A 314 -1.82 17.24 14.12
N LEU A 315 -3.01 16.68 13.88
CA LEU A 315 -3.54 15.54 14.63
C LEU A 315 -3.81 14.39 13.69
N SER A 316 -3.57 13.18 14.14
CA SER A 316 -3.89 11.96 13.40
C SER A 316 -4.81 11.05 14.20
N LEU A 317 -5.68 10.35 13.45
CA LEU A 317 -6.59 9.32 13.91
C LEU A 317 -6.33 8.01 13.15
N PRO A 318 -6.51 6.83 13.77
CA PRO A 318 -6.63 5.61 13.00
C PRO A 318 -7.92 5.65 12.15
N GLN A 319 -7.88 5.03 10.98
CA GLN A 319 -9.08 4.92 10.13
C GLN A 319 -10.22 4.18 10.79
N THR A 320 -9.88 3.09 11.47
CA THR A 320 -10.82 2.22 12.17
C THR A 320 -10.32 1.94 13.57
N PHE A 321 -11.23 1.90 14.50
CA PHE A 321 -10.97 1.54 15.88
C PHE A 321 -12.07 0.62 16.39
N ALA A 322 -11.72 -0.55 16.89
CA ALA A 322 -12.66 -1.53 17.42
C ALA A 322 -12.62 -1.53 18.96
N ALA A 323 -13.79 -1.45 19.57
CA ALA A 323 -13.96 -1.56 21.01
C ALA A 323 -15.02 -2.60 21.36
N PRO A 324 -14.74 -3.53 22.31
CA PRO A 324 -15.69 -4.58 22.67
C PRO A 324 -16.83 -4.05 23.54
N VAL A 325 -18.05 -4.45 23.23
CA VAL A 325 -19.23 -4.19 24.08
C VAL A 325 -19.01 -4.79 25.46
N GLY A 326 -19.31 -4.03 26.49
CA GLY A 326 -19.07 -4.39 27.89
C GLY A 326 -17.60 -4.34 28.34
N GLY A 327 -16.72 -3.77 27.51
CA GLY A 327 -15.29 -3.71 27.78
C GLY A 327 -14.69 -2.34 27.48
N LYS A 328 -13.36 -2.30 27.48
CA LYS A 328 -12.59 -1.11 27.13
C LYS A 328 -11.45 -1.44 26.20
N ALA A 329 -11.11 -0.49 25.35
CA ALA A 329 -10.00 -0.61 24.42
C ALA A 329 -9.15 0.67 24.44
N PRO A 330 -7.80 0.54 24.40
CA PRO A 330 -6.91 1.68 24.39
C PRO A 330 -6.81 2.30 23.00
N LEU A 331 -7.18 3.57 22.88
CA LEU A 331 -7.02 4.39 21.68
C LEU A 331 -5.82 5.31 21.85
N THR A 332 -4.88 5.28 20.90
CA THR A 332 -3.76 6.22 20.88
C THR A 332 -4.12 7.39 19.96
N LEU A 333 -4.05 8.61 20.50
CA LEU A 333 -4.25 9.85 19.78
C LEU A 333 -2.89 10.53 19.64
N SER A 334 -2.51 10.94 18.42
CA SER A 334 -1.17 11.43 18.12
C SER A 334 -1.19 12.80 17.46
N CYS A 335 -0.13 13.57 17.69
CA CYS A 335 0.11 14.84 17.02
C CYS A 335 1.52 14.90 16.43
N VAL A 336 1.68 15.72 15.40
CA VAL A 336 2.98 16.19 14.92
C VAL A 336 3.08 17.67 15.27
N ARG A 337 4.13 18.05 16.00
CA ARG A 337 4.42 19.43 16.36
C ARG A 337 5.25 20.09 15.26
N ILE A 338 4.92 21.33 14.93
CA ILE A 338 5.47 22.05 13.80
C ILE A 338 6.06 23.37 14.30
N GLY A 339 7.14 23.86 13.69
CA GLY A 339 7.68 25.20 13.92
C GLY A 339 8.11 25.46 15.36
N GLY A 340 8.57 24.42 16.10
CA GLY A 340 9.00 24.54 17.48
C GLY A 340 7.85 24.58 18.50
N PHE A 341 6.61 24.36 18.06
CA PHE A 341 5.46 24.29 18.98
C PHE A 341 5.63 23.15 19.98
N ALA A 342 5.52 23.43 21.26
CA ALA A 342 5.70 22.44 22.34
C ALA A 342 4.56 22.42 23.36
N GLU A 343 3.63 23.37 23.34
CA GLU A 343 2.62 23.55 24.37
C GLU A 343 1.59 22.40 24.43
N GLU A 344 0.84 22.32 25.53
CA GLU A 344 -0.23 21.34 25.73
C GLU A 344 -1.32 21.47 24.67
N ILE A 345 -1.90 20.35 24.25
CA ILE A 345 -3.02 20.28 23.31
C ILE A 345 -4.20 19.61 23.99
N THR A 346 -5.31 20.33 24.14
CA THR A 346 -6.58 19.79 24.65
C THR A 346 -7.34 19.14 23.50
N LEU A 347 -7.76 17.88 23.67
CA LEU A 347 -8.42 17.08 22.66
C LEU A 347 -9.91 16.87 22.94
N LYS A 348 -10.74 16.84 21.90
CA LYS A 348 -12.16 16.55 21.98
C LYS A 348 -12.57 15.54 20.89
N LEU A 349 -13.14 14.43 21.32
CA LEU A 349 -13.80 13.45 20.44
C LEU A 349 -15.29 13.81 20.31
N ALA A 350 -15.80 13.84 19.09
CA ALA A 350 -17.20 14.10 18.82
C ALA A 350 -17.81 12.99 17.95
N GLY A 351 -19.11 12.77 18.05
CA GLY A 351 -19.81 11.70 17.34
C GLY A 351 -19.73 10.34 18.03
N LEU A 352 -19.37 10.31 19.32
CA LEU A 352 -19.42 9.08 20.12
C LEU A 352 -20.89 8.63 20.23
N PRO A 353 -21.20 7.36 19.89
CA PRO A 353 -22.56 6.85 20.01
C PRO A 353 -22.95 6.60 21.48
N GLU A 354 -24.25 6.48 21.72
CA GLU A 354 -24.77 6.13 23.05
C GLU A 354 -24.10 4.87 23.62
N GLY A 355 -23.77 4.91 24.90
CA GLY A 355 -23.09 3.84 25.61
C GLY A 355 -21.59 3.76 25.34
N VAL A 356 -20.99 4.70 24.63
CA VAL A 356 -19.53 4.82 24.46
C VAL A 356 -19.03 6.05 25.21
N THR A 357 -18.05 5.86 26.08
CA THR A 357 -17.45 6.93 26.88
C THR A 357 -15.94 6.97 26.77
N VAL A 358 -15.40 8.17 26.93
CA VAL A 358 -13.97 8.47 27.02
C VAL A 358 -13.76 9.41 28.23
N PRO A 359 -12.53 9.58 28.71
CA PRO A 359 -12.26 10.58 29.76
C PRO A 359 -12.78 11.97 29.38
N ALA A 360 -13.37 12.68 30.33
CA ALA A 360 -13.95 14.01 30.13
C ALA A 360 -12.89 15.03 29.67
N GLU A 361 -11.67 14.90 30.13
CA GLU A 361 -10.53 15.72 29.75
C GLU A 361 -9.45 14.83 29.12
N ILE A 362 -9.06 15.16 27.89
CA ILE A 362 -8.01 14.47 27.16
C ILE A 362 -6.98 15.52 26.73
N LYS A 363 -5.72 15.32 27.11
CA LYS A 363 -4.64 16.25 26.77
C LYS A 363 -3.41 15.51 26.28
N ILE A 364 -2.76 16.06 25.26
CA ILE A 364 -1.38 15.71 24.94
C ILE A 364 -0.48 16.70 25.68
N PRO A 365 0.30 16.23 26.66
CA PRO A 365 1.13 17.12 27.49
C PRO A 365 2.18 17.87 26.66
N LYS A 366 2.68 18.96 27.23
CA LYS A 366 3.80 19.74 26.69
C LYS A 366 4.98 18.82 26.29
N GLY A 367 5.48 18.98 25.07
CA GLY A 367 6.62 18.22 24.55
C GLY A 367 6.32 16.73 24.23
N LYS A 368 5.11 16.22 24.48
CA LYS A 368 4.71 14.86 24.09
C LYS A 368 3.99 14.88 22.74
N ASN A 369 4.07 13.77 22.01
CA ASN A 369 3.47 13.63 20.69
C ASN A 369 2.26 12.71 20.66
N SER A 370 1.87 12.12 21.81
CA SER A 370 0.70 11.24 21.87
C SER A 370 0.15 11.14 23.29
N VAL A 371 -1.11 10.72 23.36
CA VAL A 371 -1.78 10.28 24.59
C VAL A 371 -2.55 9.00 24.29
N LYS A 372 -2.61 8.12 25.27
CA LYS A 372 -3.39 6.89 25.24
C LYS A 372 -4.61 7.04 26.14
N VAL A 373 -5.80 6.84 25.58
CA VAL A 373 -7.07 6.94 26.30
C VAL A 373 -7.84 5.63 26.22
N ASN A 374 -8.57 5.27 27.25
CA ASN A 374 -9.47 4.13 27.19
C ASN A 374 -10.82 4.59 26.64
N VAL A 375 -11.29 3.90 25.60
CA VAL A 375 -12.67 3.99 25.12
C VAL A 375 -13.44 2.86 25.78
N GLU A 376 -14.45 3.20 26.57
CA GLU A 376 -15.28 2.24 27.28
C GLU A 376 -16.63 2.09 26.57
N VAL A 377 -17.12 0.86 26.46
CA VAL A 377 -18.39 0.54 25.82
C VAL A 377 -19.29 -0.16 26.82
N ALA A 378 -20.45 0.38 27.07
CA ALA A 378 -21.42 -0.17 28.01
C ALA A 378 -21.88 -1.57 27.58
N LYS A 379 -22.22 -2.44 28.54
CA LYS A 379 -22.76 -3.79 28.28
C LYS A 379 -24.07 -3.76 27.49
N THR A 380 -24.83 -2.69 27.65
CA THR A 380 -26.13 -2.49 26.98
C THR A 380 -26.00 -1.91 25.56
N ALA A 381 -24.80 -1.45 25.18
CA ALA A 381 -24.56 -0.91 23.86
C ALA A 381 -24.67 -2.00 22.79
N GLY A 382 -25.35 -1.71 21.69
CA GLY A 382 -25.43 -2.62 20.55
C GLY A 382 -24.12 -2.70 19.77
N THR A 383 -23.92 -3.80 19.05
CA THR A 383 -22.86 -3.92 18.03
C THR A 383 -23.25 -3.11 16.80
N ASP A 384 -22.50 -2.05 16.52
CA ASP A 384 -22.77 -1.13 15.41
C ASP A 384 -21.51 -0.31 15.09
N VAL A 385 -21.60 0.59 14.15
CA VAL A 385 -20.53 1.49 13.74
C VAL A 385 -20.96 2.95 13.90
N ALA A 386 -20.00 3.82 14.16
CA ALA A 386 -20.20 5.26 14.20
C ALA A 386 -18.97 5.98 13.62
N PHE A 387 -19.19 7.14 13.02
CA PHE A 387 -18.12 8.02 12.62
C PHE A 387 -17.80 8.99 13.78
N VAL A 388 -16.53 9.02 14.16
CA VAL A 388 -16.02 9.86 15.23
C VAL A 388 -14.99 10.84 14.65
N THR A 389 -15.06 12.09 15.07
CA THR A 389 -14.07 13.13 14.73
C THR A 389 -13.26 13.50 15.95
N LEU A 390 -12.02 13.94 15.72
CA LEU A 390 -11.14 14.46 16.76
C LEU A 390 -10.74 15.89 16.43
N THR A 391 -10.91 16.78 17.38
CA THR A 391 -10.35 18.14 17.33
C THR A 391 -9.37 18.33 18.48
N GLY A 392 -8.36 19.17 18.27
CA GLY A 392 -7.43 19.59 19.30
C GLY A 392 -7.27 21.09 19.30
N THR A 393 -7.26 21.68 20.46
CA THR A 393 -7.08 23.12 20.67
C THR A 393 -5.85 23.39 21.51
N ALA A 394 -5.02 24.32 21.06
CA ALA A 394 -3.84 24.78 21.81
C ALA A 394 -3.64 26.28 21.63
N MET A 395 -2.92 26.90 22.57
CA MET A 395 -2.53 28.30 22.48
C MET A 395 -1.29 28.45 21.61
N ILE A 396 -1.41 29.16 20.49
CA ILE A 396 -0.31 29.49 19.58
C ILE A 396 -0.24 31.01 19.45
N ASN A 397 0.91 31.61 19.76
CA ASN A 397 1.09 33.06 19.76
C ASN A 397 -0.03 33.78 20.56
N LYS A 398 -0.40 33.24 21.71
CA LYS A 398 -1.46 33.75 22.61
C LYS A 398 -2.88 33.70 21.99
N GLN A 399 -3.08 32.99 20.90
CA GLN A 399 -4.39 32.77 20.27
C GLN A 399 -4.77 31.29 20.35
N PRO A 400 -6.03 30.95 20.64
CA PRO A 400 -6.48 29.57 20.59
C PRO A 400 -6.60 29.12 19.13
N VAL A 401 -5.89 28.05 18.79
CA VAL A 401 -5.93 27.44 17.44
C VAL A 401 -6.51 26.04 17.58
N THR A 402 -7.55 25.75 16.80
CA THR A 402 -8.19 24.44 16.76
C THR A 402 -7.90 23.74 15.44
N VAL A 403 -7.45 22.51 15.53
CA VAL A 403 -7.12 21.65 14.39
C VAL A 403 -8.00 20.40 14.43
N THR A 404 -8.54 20.03 13.27
CA THR A 404 -9.25 18.75 13.10
C THR A 404 -8.27 17.67 12.65
N ALA A 405 -8.33 16.51 13.28
CA ALA A 405 -7.49 15.36 12.94
C ALA A 405 -7.82 14.80 11.57
N ARG A 406 -6.80 14.22 10.92
CA ARG A 406 -6.95 13.47 9.68
C ARG A 406 -6.61 12.00 9.93
N SER A 407 -7.39 11.10 9.38
CA SER A 407 -7.04 9.68 9.33
C SER A 407 -6.11 9.45 8.15
N SER A 408 -5.01 8.72 8.39
CA SER A 408 -4.10 8.31 7.33
C SER A 408 -4.38 6.86 6.91
N PHE A 409 -4.37 6.59 5.63
CA PHE A 409 -4.22 5.22 5.12
C PHE A 409 -2.78 4.77 5.42
N GLY A 410 -2.59 3.50 5.77
CA GLY A 410 -1.25 2.96 5.95
C GLY A 410 -0.39 3.17 4.70
N SER A 411 0.88 3.49 4.89
CA SER A 411 1.84 3.87 3.85
C SER A 411 2.03 2.84 2.72
N ASP A 412 1.73 1.58 2.97
CA ASP A 412 1.96 0.49 2.00
C ASP A 412 0.94 0.44 0.85
N LEU A 413 -0.03 1.33 0.84
CA LEU A 413 -1.18 1.30 -0.08
C LEU A 413 -1.40 2.63 -0.81
N VAL A 414 -0.49 3.61 -0.68
CA VAL A 414 -0.64 4.87 -1.41
C VAL A 414 -0.15 4.65 -2.83
N PRO A 415 -1.07 4.46 -3.80
CA PRO A 415 -0.69 4.45 -5.20
C PRO A 415 -0.19 5.84 -5.57
N ARG A 416 0.81 5.93 -6.41
CA ARG A 416 1.39 7.20 -6.85
C ARG A 416 0.37 8.20 -7.43
N ARG A 417 -0.76 7.73 -7.94
CA ARG A 417 -1.85 8.58 -8.45
C ARG A 417 -3.12 8.53 -7.61
N ALA A 418 -3.13 7.80 -6.51
CA ALA A 418 -4.22 7.91 -5.56
C ALA A 418 -3.96 9.10 -4.67
N THR A 419 -4.82 10.07 -4.77
CA THR A 419 -4.97 11.07 -3.72
C THR A 419 -5.16 10.34 -2.41
N ALA A 420 -4.23 10.55 -1.46
CA ALA A 420 -4.46 10.12 -0.10
C ALA A 420 -5.78 10.74 0.35
N ARG A 421 -6.84 9.97 0.38
CA ARG A 421 -8.13 10.43 0.88
C ARG A 421 -7.99 10.55 2.38
N PHE A 422 -7.59 11.73 2.83
CA PHE A 422 -7.67 12.07 4.22
C PHE A 422 -9.14 12.24 4.55
N ASP A 423 -9.68 11.31 5.30
CA ASP A 423 -10.97 11.48 5.94
C ASP A 423 -10.74 12.10 7.33
N ASN A 424 -11.55 13.06 7.71
CA ASN A 424 -11.52 13.67 9.05
C ASN A 424 -12.24 12.81 10.09
N ARG A 425 -12.61 11.58 9.74
CA ARG A 425 -13.42 10.68 10.56
C ARG A 425 -12.72 9.35 10.78
N MET A 426 -12.87 8.83 11.99
CA MET A 426 -12.52 7.47 12.37
C MET A 426 -13.80 6.62 12.39
N LEU A 427 -13.76 5.43 11.82
CA LEU A 427 -14.84 4.46 11.98
C LEU A 427 -14.67 3.74 13.32
N LEU A 428 -15.47 4.10 14.31
CA LEU A 428 -15.58 3.38 15.57
C LEU A 428 -16.51 2.17 15.38
N VAL A 429 -15.96 0.98 15.63
CA VAL A 429 -16.69 -0.29 15.51
C VAL A 429 -16.91 -0.88 16.90
N ARG A 430 -18.16 -0.98 17.34
CA ARG A 430 -18.51 -1.69 18.58
C ARG A 430 -18.64 -3.18 18.25
N THR A 431 -17.74 -4.00 18.82
CA THR A 431 -17.64 -5.42 18.53
C THR A 431 -18.10 -6.26 19.71
N MET A 432 -18.48 -7.51 19.45
CA MET A 432 -18.58 -8.49 20.52
C MET A 432 -17.16 -8.87 20.99
N ALA A 433 -16.96 -8.98 22.30
CA ALA A 433 -15.72 -9.53 22.84
C ALA A 433 -15.59 -11.01 22.43
N SER A 434 -14.38 -11.43 22.13
CA SER A 434 -14.13 -12.86 21.94
C SER A 434 -14.16 -13.55 23.31
N PRO A 435 -14.99 -14.56 23.49
CA PRO A 435 -15.07 -15.30 24.75
C PRO A 435 -13.94 -16.31 24.94
N VAL A 436 -12.91 -16.24 24.09
CA VAL A 436 -11.78 -17.18 24.10
C VAL A 436 -10.47 -16.45 24.04
N THR A 437 -9.54 -16.86 24.89
CA THR A 437 -8.14 -16.44 24.82
C THR A 437 -7.26 -17.67 24.66
N LEU A 438 -6.30 -17.57 23.74
CA LEU A 438 -5.23 -18.56 23.59
C LEU A 438 -3.94 -17.98 24.17
N ASP A 439 -3.38 -18.64 25.16
CA ASP A 439 -2.06 -18.34 25.67
C ASP A 439 -1.08 -19.45 25.31
N LEU A 440 0.15 -19.06 24.97
CA LEU A 440 1.19 -20.03 24.66
C LEU A 440 1.75 -20.64 25.95
N LEU A 441 1.83 -21.96 26.00
CA LEU A 441 2.53 -22.65 27.06
C LEU A 441 4.03 -22.40 26.97
N ASP A 442 4.69 -22.09 28.07
CA ASP A 442 6.14 -21.89 28.15
C ASP A 442 6.69 -20.86 27.14
N ARG A 443 6.05 -19.69 27.08
CA ARG A 443 6.33 -18.63 26.11
C ARG A 443 7.82 -18.29 25.94
N ASN A 444 8.60 -18.30 27.02
CA ASN A 444 10.01 -17.87 27.03
C ASN A 444 11.02 -19.01 26.77
N ARG A 445 10.57 -20.23 26.56
CA ARG A 445 11.45 -21.36 26.31
C ARG A 445 11.95 -21.37 24.87
N GLN A 446 13.26 -21.47 24.67
CA GLN A 446 13.87 -21.75 23.37
C GLN A 446 13.65 -23.22 22.99
N ARG A 447 13.31 -23.46 21.72
CA ARG A 447 13.01 -24.81 21.23
C ARG A 447 13.80 -25.08 19.95
N PRO A 448 14.67 -26.08 19.93
CA PRO A 448 15.24 -26.57 18.68
C PRO A 448 14.12 -27.26 17.85
N VAL A 449 14.02 -26.90 16.60
CA VAL A 449 13.04 -27.47 15.65
C VAL A 449 13.74 -27.76 14.34
N HIS A 450 13.61 -28.99 13.86
CA HIS A 450 14.19 -29.36 12.57
C HIS A 450 13.35 -28.82 11.41
N ARG A 451 14.03 -28.31 10.38
CA ARG A 451 13.38 -28.00 9.09
C ARG A 451 12.80 -29.28 8.49
N GLY A 452 11.69 -29.14 7.75
CA GLY A 452 10.95 -30.28 7.19
C GLY A 452 10.11 -31.05 8.21
N THR A 453 9.89 -30.51 9.42
CA THR A 453 9.08 -31.15 10.45
C THR A 453 7.90 -30.28 10.88
N THR A 454 6.91 -30.93 11.51
CA THR A 454 5.79 -30.26 12.15
C THR A 454 6.07 -30.06 13.62
N TYR A 455 6.08 -28.80 14.06
CA TYR A 455 6.22 -28.45 15.47
C TYR A 455 4.84 -28.35 16.12
N PRO A 456 4.53 -29.14 17.17
CA PRO A 456 3.28 -29.03 17.92
C PRO A 456 3.39 -27.85 18.90
N ALA A 457 2.75 -26.72 18.56
CA ALA A 457 2.71 -25.56 19.44
C ALA A 457 1.60 -25.72 20.49
N ASP A 458 1.97 -25.80 21.76
CA ASP A 458 1.04 -25.95 22.86
C ASP A 458 0.39 -24.63 23.26
N PHE A 459 -0.94 -24.58 23.24
CA PHE A 459 -1.73 -23.44 23.69
C PHE A 459 -2.64 -23.83 24.87
N ILE A 460 -2.71 -22.93 25.85
CA ILE A 460 -3.73 -22.95 26.89
C ILE A 460 -4.96 -22.25 26.34
N VAL A 461 -6.11 -22.91 26.43
CA VAL A 461 -7.40 -22.40 26.00
C VAL A 461 -8.17 -21.90 27.21
N LYS A 462 -8.37 -20.58 27.30
CA LYS A 462 -9.20 -19.96 28.33
C LYS A 462 -10.53 -19.56 27.72
N ARG A 463 -11.62 -20.02 28.31
CA ARG A 463 -12.99 -19.65 27.94
C ARG A 463 -13.56 -18.73 29.00
N ASP A 464 -14.31 -17.71 28.57
CA ASP A 464 -15.12 -16.92 29.50
C ASP A 464 -16.26 -17.77 30.08
N GLU A 465 -16.69 -17.45 31.28
CA GLU A 465 -17.77 -18.15 31.98
C GLU A 465 -19.03 -18.22 31.09
N GLY A 466 -19.63 -19.40 31.01
CA GLY A 466 -20.84 -19.64 30.19
C GLY A 466 -20.61 -19.80 28.70
N PHE A 467 -19.39 -19.70 28.18
CA PHE A 467 -19.13 -19.96 26.77
C PHE A 467 -18.78 -21.43 26.52
N ASP A 468 -19.65 -22.11 25.77
CA ASP A 468 -19.53 -23.52 25.41
C ASP A 468 -19.56 -23.76 23.89
N GLY A 469 -19.48 -22.69 23.12
CA GLY A 469 -19.52 -22.72 21.67
C GLY A 469 -18.28 -23.31 21.00
N PRO A 470 -18.36 -23.63 19.71
CA PRO A 470 -17.25 -24.18 18.93
C PRO A 470 -16.13 -23.16 18.78
N ILE A 471 -14.89 -23.65 18.87
CA ILE A 471 -13.66 -22.87 18.67
C ILE A 471 -12.83 -23.51 17.58
N ARG A 472 -12.37 -22.72 16.64
CA ARG A 472 -11.38 -23.10 15.64
C ARG A 472 -10.09 -22.34 15.87
N VAL A 473 -8.95 -23.01 15.67
CA VAL A 473 -7.64 -22.38 15.68
C VAL A 473 -7.05 -22.45 14.29
N ARG A 474 -6.54 -21.36 13.80
CA ARG A 474 -5.92 -21.27 12.48
C ARG A 474 -4.70 -20.35 12.50
N MET A 475 -3.76 -20.58 11.59
CA MET A 475 -2.62 -19.69 11.39
C MET A 475 -3.08 -18.38 10.77
N ALA A 476 -2.52 -17.25 11.24
CA ALA A 476 -2.78 -15.95 10.67
C ALA A 476 -2.27 -15.85 9.24
N ALA A 477 -3.10 -15.35 8.33
CA ALA A 477 -2.74 -15.24 6.92
C ALA A 477 -1.62 -14.21 6.65
N ALA A 478 -1.50 -13.18 7.48
CA ALA A 478 -0.61 -12.04 7.27
C ALA A 478 0.78 -12.16 7.91
N GLN A 479 1.15 -13.32 8.47
CA GLN A 479 2.47 -13.44 9.07
C GLN A 479 3.57 -13.58 8.00
N GLN A 480 4.67 -12.87 8.19
CA GLN A 480 5.81 -12.85 7.26
C GLN A 480 6.36 -14.24 6.91
N ARG A 481 6.43 -15.14 7.89
CA ARG A 481 7.01 -16.48 7.68
C ARG A 481 6.14 -17.41 6.82
N ARG A 482 4.91 -17.05 6.55
CA ARG A 482 4.07 -17.79 5.59
C ARG A 482 4.60 -17.68 4.16
N VAL A 483 5.18 -16.56 3.79
CA VAL A 483 5.85 -16.37 2.49
C VAL A 483 6.99 -17.37 2.32
N GLN A 484 7.62 -17.78 3.43
CA GLN A 484 8.68 -18.80 3.45
C GLN A 484 8.15 -20.24 3.61
N GLY A 485 6.83 -20.46 3.48
CA GLY A 485 6.22 -21.77 3.48
C GLY A 485 5.80 -22.33 4.84
N MET A 486 5.96 -21.60 5.97
CA MET A 486 5.39 -22.01 7.26
C MET A 486 3.86 -22.11 7.15
N ARG A 487 3.30 -23.24 7.53
CA ARG A 487 1.86 -23.50 7.40
C ARG A 487 1.33 -24.39 8.52
N GLY A 488 0.03 -24.39 8.70
CA GLY A 488 -0.69 -25.26 9.62
C GLY A 488 -2.16 -25.32 9.24
N PRO A 489 -2.87 -26.43 9.57
CA PRO A 489 -4.28 -26.62 9.26
C PRO A 489 -5.17 -25.73 10.11
N VAL A 490 -6.46 -25.69 9.74
CA VAL A 490 -7.51 -25.25 10.65
C VAL A 490 -7.88 -26.42 11.54
N ILE A 491 -7.74 -26.27 12.85
CA ILE A 491 -8.11 -27.33 13.81
C ILE A 491 -9.32 -26.91 14.65
N GLN A 492 -10.12 -27.87 15.02
CA GLN A 492 -11.22 -27.70 15.98
C GLN A 492 -10.68 -27.95 17.40
N VAL A 493 -11.04 -27.07 18.33
CA VAL A 493 -10.75 -27.29 19.75
C VAL A 493 -11.88 -28.08 20.36
N PRO A 494 -11.63 -29.27 20.94
CA PRO A 494 -12.66 -30.07 21.58
C PRO A 494 -13.38 -29.27 22.68
N LYS A 495 -14.66 -29.61 22.89
CA LYS A 495 -15.45 -29.04 23.98
C LYS A 495 -14.78 -29.36 25.32
N GLY A 496 -14.68 -28.37 26.20
CA GLY A 496 -14.04 -28.52 27.50
C GLY A 496 -12.50 -28.61 27.48
N ALA A 497 -11.86 -28.69 26.32
CA ALA A 497 -10.40 -28.76 26.27
C ALA A 497 -9.77 -27.46 26.79
N GLU A 498 -8.88 -27.59 27.76
CA GLU A 498 -8.08 -26.49 28.34
C GLU A 498 -6.74 -26.33 27.62
N ARG A 499 -6.35 -27.25 26.79
CA ARG A 499 -5.12 -27.26 25.99
C ARG A 499 -5.39 -27.74 24.58
N VAL A 500 -4.62 -27.19 23.65
CA VAL A 500 -4.63 -27.62 22.25
C VAL A 500 -3.23 -27.50 21.67
N GLN A 501 -2.83 -28.54 20.93
CA GLN A 501 -1.59 -28.50 20.15
C GLN A 501 -1.89 -28.08 18.72
N TYR A 502 -1.24 -27.01 18.29
CA TYR A 502 -1.38 -26.53 16.92
C TYR A 502 -0.19 -27.01 16.08
N PRO A 503 -0.40 -27.83 15.05
CA PRO A 503 0.69 -28.35 14.23
C PRO A 503 1.17 -27.27 13.28
N CYS A 504 2.41 -26.83 13.47
CA CYS A 504 3.06 -25.82 12.64
C CYS A 504 4.15 -26.49 11.79
N PHE A 505 3.96 -26.58 10.49
CA PHE A 505 4.94 -27.12 9.57
C PHE A 505 6.05 -26.11 9.28
N MET A 506 7.30 -26.55 9.45
CA MET A 506 8.51 -25.82 9.13
C MET A 506 9.13 -26.40 7.85
N PRO A 507 9.05 -25.71 6.71
CA PRO A 507 9.58 -26.26 5.46
C PRO A 507 11.10 -26.42 5.52
N GLU A 508 11.65 -27.34 4.75
CA GLU A 508 13.07 -27.65 4.66
C GLU A 508 13.91 -26.50 4.07
N TRP A 509 13.28 -25.64 3.25
CA TRP A 509 13.92 -24.48 2.60
C TRP A 509 13.85 -23.19 3.43
N LEU A 510 13.35 -23.24 4.65
CA LEU A 510 13.23 -22.04 5.47
C LEU A 510 14.62 -21.47 5.79
N GLU A 511 14.93 -20.28 5.29
CA GLU A 511 16.28 -19.68 5.34
C GLU A 511 16.69 -19.16 6.72
N THR A 512 15.72 -18.82 7.57
CA THR A 512 16.02 -18.23 8.88
C THR A 512 16.49 -19.29 9.87
N ASP A 513 17.49 -18.96 10.66
CA ASP A 513 18.01 -19.81 11.74
C ASP A 513 17.22 -19.66 13.04
N ARG A 514 16.50 -18.56 13.18
CA ARG A 514 15.72 -18.24 14.37
C ARG A 514 14.42 -17.54 14.00
N THR A 515 13.31 -18.00 14.56
CA THR A 515 12.03 -17.32 14.43
C THR A 515 11.35 -17.15 15.78
N THR A 516 10.85 -15.95 16.04
CA THR A 516 10.15 -15.60 17.28
C THR A 516 8.68 -15.26 17.06
N ARG A 517 8.20 -15.30 15.81
CA ARG A 517 6.86 -14.84 15.47
C ARG A 517 6.04 -15.96 14.87
N PHE A 518 5.16 -16.47 15.68
CA PHE A 518 4.15 -17.44 15.29
C PHE A 518 2.79 -16.91 15.74
N LEU A 519 1.94 -16.57 14.80
CA LEU A 519 0.65 -15.97 15.07
C LEU A 519 -0.48 -16.92 14.67
N VAL A 520 -1.32 -17.29 15.62
CA VAL A 520 -2.56 -18.04 15.39
C VAL A 520 -3.76 -17.19 15.82
N HIS A 521 -4.89 -17.45 15.21
CA HIS A 521 -6.18 -16.90 15.59
C HIS A 521 -7.07 -17.97 16.19
N SER A 522 -7.71 -17.65 17.32
CA SER A 522 -8.92 -18.36 17.74
C SER A 522 -10.12 -17.73 17.04
N VAL A 523 -11.03 -18.58 16.58
CA VAL A 523 -12.33 -18.17 16.02
C VAL A 523 -13.40 -18.86 16.84
N ALA A 524 -14.06 -18.10 17.72
CA ALA A 524 -15.22 -18.55 18.48
C ALA A 524 -16.50 -18.24 17.72
N VAL A 525 -17.49 -19.13 17.78
CA VAL A 525 -18.80 -18.90 17.19
C VAL A 525 -19.81 -18.66 18.31
N GLN A 526 -20.46 -17.50 18.28
CA GLN A 526 -21.45 -17.08 19.27
C GLN A 526 -22.61 -16.38 18.59
N LYS A 527 -23.83 -16.53 19.14
CA LYS A 527 -25.00 -15.80 18.65
C LYS A 527 -25.06 -14.41 19.26
N ASP A 528 -25.37 -13.41 18.43
CA ASP A 528 -25.68 -12.05 18.90
C ASP A 528 -27.07 -11.96 19.53
N ALA A 529 -27.44 -10.82 20.09
CA ALA A 529 -28.75 -10.58 20.71
C ALA A 529 -29.93 -10.78 19.73
N LYS A 530 -29.69 -10.80 18.42
CA LYS A 530 -30.69 -11.06 17.37
C LYS A 530 -30.67 -12.51 16.88
N GLY A 531 -29.94 -13.41 17.58
CA GLY A 531 -29.83 -14.83 17.24
C GLY A 531 -28.91 -15.14 16.05
N ARG A 532 -28.20 -14.16 15.48
CA ARG A 532 -27.32 -14.35 14.32
C ARG A 532 -25.95 -14.85 14.77
N GLU A 533 -25.42 -15.85 14.09
CA GLU A 533 -24.07 -16.35 14.35
C GLU A 533 -23.01 -15.29 14.02
N ARG A 534 -22.07 -15.13 14.94
CA ARG A 534 -20.92 -14.26 14.83
C ARG A 534 -19.64 -15.05 15.02
N HIS A 535 -18.70 -14.83 14.12
CA HIS A 535 -17.36 -15.41 14.19
C HIS A 535 -16.43 -14.40 14.85
N LEU A 536 -16.12 -14.64 16.12
CA LEU A 536 -15.31 -13.74 16.94
C LEU A 536 -13.84 -14.15 16.87
N VAL A 537 -13.05 -13.35 16.17
CA VAL A 537 -11.63 -13.64 15.93
C VAL A 537 -10.77 -12.93 16.94
N LYS A 538 -9.90 -13.66 17.63
CA LYS A 538 -8.87 -13.10 18.52
C LYS A 538 -7.51 -13.63 18.13
N GLY A 539 -6.56 -12.74 17.89
CA GLY A 539 -5.18 -13.11 17.63
C GLY A 539 -4.48 -13.51 18.94
N SER A 540 -3.73 -14.58 18.91
CA SER A 540 -2.75 -14.90 19.93
C SER A 540 -1.38 -14.39 19.45
N ILE A 541 -0.78 -13.49 20.19
CA ILE A 541 0.61 -13.10 19.96
C ILE A 541 1.49 -14.14 20.65
N GLY A 542 1.77 -15.22 19.94
CA GLY A 542 2.75 -16.20 20.36
C GLY A 542 4.13 -15.78 19.89
N SER A 543 5.02 -15.37 20.77
CA SER A 543 6.44 -15.38 20.45
C SER A 543 7.04 -16.70 20.95
N ILE A 544 7.03 -17.71 20.10
CA ILE A 544 7.86 -18.90 20.32
C ILE A 544 9.23 -18.60 19.73
N THR A 545 10.27 -18.72 20.51
CA THR A 545 11.62 -18.74 19.95
C THR A 545 11.93 -20.17 19.52
N MET A 546 11.96 -20.39 18.22
CA MET A 546 12.41 -21.64 17.62
C MET A 546 13.81 -21.43 17.03
N ILE A 547 14.72 -22.33 17.37
CA ILE A 547 16.04 -22.43 16.75
C ILE A 547 15.91 -23.50 15.67
N LEU A 548 16.11 -23.12 14.42
CA LEU A 548 15.89 -24.02 13.29
C LEU A 548 17.15 -24.80 12.98
N GLU A 549 17.07 -26.11 13.15
CA GLU A 549 18.12 -27.06 12.79
C GLU A 549 17.91 -27.58 11.35
N GLY A 550 18.94 -28.25 10.80
CA GLY A 550 18.89 -28.86 9.47
C GLY A 550 17.75 -29.86 9.34
N ALA A 551 17.23 -30.05 8.13
CA ALA A 551 16.17 -31.01 7.86
C ALA A 551 16.68 -32.46 8.11
N LEU A 552 15.89 -33.27 8.84
CA LEU A 552 16.19 -34.69 9.06
C LEU A 552 15.95 -35.53 7.82
N LEU A 553 15.00 -35.12 6.99
CA LEU A 553 14.62 -35.80 5.76
C LEU A 553 14.35 -34.74 4.68
N LYS A 554 14.89 -34.94 3.47
CA LYS A 554 14.56 -34.15 2.29
C LYS A 554 14.10 -35.07 1.18
N LEU A 555 13.01 -34.69 0.55
CA LEU A 555 12.45 -35.35 -0.62
C LEU A 555 12.64 -34.42 -1.82
N ALA A 556 13.09 -34.97 -2.94
CA ALA A 556 13.16 -34.25 -4.20
C ALA A 556 12.65 -35.13 -5.34
N HIS A 557 11.96 -34.54 -6.27
CA HIS A 557 11.55 -35.17 -7.52
C HIS A 557 12.02 -34.31 -8.69
N ARG A 558 12.27 -34.95 -9.84
CA ARG A 558 12.73 -34.26 -11.04
C ARG A 558 11.61 -33.99 -12.05
N ALA A 559 10.48 -34.67 -11.90
CA ALA A 559 9.34 -34.49 -12.79
C ALA A 559 8.51 -33.28 -12.36
N SER A 560 8.45 -32.24 -13.20
CA SER A 560 7.56 -31.08 -13.01
C SER A 560 6.18 -31.32 -13.61
N GLU A 561 6.08 -32.22 -14.59
CA GLU A 561 4.86 -32.57 -15.29
C GLU A 561 4.93 -34.02 -15.75
N LEU A 562 3.82 -34.74 -15.64
CA LEU A 562 3.65 -36.10 -16.11
C LEU A 562 2.33 -36.20 -16.90
N THR A 563 2.41 -36.72 -18.13
CA THR A 563 1.24 -36.98 -18.96
C THR A 563 0.96 -38.49 -18.97
N VAL A 564 -0.24 -38.88 -18.56
CA VAL A 564 -0.65 -40.28 -18.48
C VAL A 564 -1.99 -40.45 -19.18
N ALA A 565 -2.10 -41.46 -20.05
CA ALA A 565 -3.36 -41.80 -20.67
C ALA A 565 -4.36 -42.35 -19.61
N PRO A 566 -5.68 -42.16 -19.80
CA PRO A 566 -6.67 -42.72 -18.91
C PRO A 566 -6.51 -44.24 -18.76
N GLY A 567 -6.46 -44.73 -17.52
CA GLY A 567 -6.20 -46.14 -17.20
C GLY A 567 -4.74 -46.57 -17.19
N GLY A 568 -3.81 -45.65 -17.53
CA GLY A 568 -2.36 -45.89 -17.46
C GLY A 568 -1.81 -45.73 -16.05
N SER A 569 -0.57 -46.19 -15.85
CA SER A 569 0.21 -46.04 -14.61
C SER A 569 1.41 -45.13 -14.86
N PHE A 570 1.89 -44.51 -13.81
CA PHE A 570 3.10 -43.68 -13.86
C PHE A 570 3.96 -43.89 -12.60
N GLU A 571 5.24 -43.65 -12.76
CA GLU A 571 6.20 -43.70 -11.66
C GLU A 571 6.84 -42.33 -11.46
N VAL A 572 6.93 -41.89 -10.22
CA VAL A 572 7.63 -40.68 -9.84
C VAL A 572 8.87 -41.06 -9.05
N PRO A 573 10.08 -40.92 -9.63
CA PRO A 573 11.30 -41.17 -8.87
C PRO A 573 11.48 -40.09 -7.81
N VAL A 574 11.49 -40.48 -6.54
CA VAL A 574 11.72 -39.60 -5.40
C VAL A 574 13.11 -39.85 -4.83
N ALA A 575 13.95 -38.84 -4.90
CA ALA A 575 15.25 -38.86 -4.24
C ALA A 575 15.06 -38.54 -2.75
N VAL A 576 15.57 -39.39 -1.88
CA VAL A 576 15.47 -39.24 -0.42
C VAL A 576 16.87 -38.96 0.14
N SER A 577 17.04 -37.79 0.75
CA SER A 577 18.25 -37.43 1.51
C SER A 577 17.91 -37.48 3.01
N ARG A 578 18.64 -38.28 3.75
CA ARG A 578 18.38 -38.60 5.15
C ARG A 578 19.55 -38.18 6.03
N SER A 579 19.28 -37.49 7.13
CA SER A 579 20.27 -37.18 8.16
C SER A 579 20.61 -38.43 8.97
N ALA A 580 21.88 -38.55 9.38
CA ALA A 580 22.30 -39.60 10.30
C ALA A 580 21.60 -39.55 11.68
N LYS A 581 21.01 -38.41 12.03
CA LYS A 581 20.21 -38.23 13.26
C LYS A 581 18.82 -38.87 13.17
N LEU A 582 18.36 -39.27 11.99
CA LEU A 582 17.07 -39.92 11.77
C LEU A 582 17.28 -41.44 11.64
N SER A 583 17.09 -42.19 12.73
CA SER A 583 17.22 -43.62 12.77
C SER A 583 15.93 -44.35 12.34
N GLU A 584 14.79 -43.72 12.50
CA GLU A 584 13.46 -44.29 12.28
C GLU A 584 13.10 -44.46 10.79
N THR A 585 12.23 -45.39 10.49
CA THR A 585 11.68 -45.60 9.15
C THR A 585 10.87 -44.40 8.73
N ALA A 586 11.10 -43.87 7.50
CA ALA A 586 10.31 -42.82 6.92
C ALA A 586 9.28 -43.40 5.94
N VAL A 587 8.02 -43.02 6.10
CA VAL A 587 6.93 -43.36 5.18
C VAL A 587 6.64 -42.14 4.31
N VAL A 588 6.62 -42.34 3.01
CA VAL A 588 6.29 -41.28 2.03
C VAL A 588 4.85 -41.47 1.59
N HIS A 589 4.04 -40.41 1.73
CA HIS A 589 2.67 -40.38 1.26
C HIS A 589 2.54 -39.39 0.10
N ILE A 590 1.74 -39.75 -0.90
CA ILE A 590 1.30 -38.84 -1.96
C ILE A 590 -0.03 -38.25 -1.52
N GLU A 591 -0.09 -36.94 -1.41
CA GLU A 591 -1.32 -36.19 -1.15
C GLU A 591 -1.96 -35.81 -2.50
N VAL A 592 -3.09 -36.43 -2.80
CA VAL A 592 -3.85 -36.15 -4.01
C VAL A 592 -4.81 -35.00 -3.73
N PRO A 593 -4.82 -33.90 -4.52
CA PRO A 593 -5.78 -32.81 -4.37
C PRO A 593 -7.23 -33.29 -4.46
N GLU A 594 -8.11 -32.70 -3.63
CA GLU A 594 -9.51 -33.09 -3.50
C GLU A 594 -10.27 -33.33 -4.83
N PRO A 595 -10.11 -32.51 -5.89
CA PRO A 595 -10.76 -32.76 -7.19
C PRO A 595 -10.27 -34.01 -7.93
N LEU A 596 -9.11 -34.55 -7.54
CA LEU A 596 -8.48 -35.71 -8.18
C LEU A 596 -8.60 -36.98 -7.33
N VAL A 597 -9.12 -36.90 -6.10
CA VAL A 597 -9.37 -38.04 -5.23
C VAL A 597 -10.41 -38.95 -5.91
N GLY A 598 -10.04 -40.21 -6.13
CA GLY A 598 -10.86 -41.19 -6.87
C GLY A 598 -10.52 -41.28 -8.37
N LEU A 599 -9.79 -40.31 -8.94
CA LEU A 599 -9.25 -40.38 -10.31
C LEU A 599 -7.83 -40.98 -10.33
N ILE A 600 -7.09 -40.81 -9.24
CA ILE A 600 -5.75 -41.39 -9.03
C ILE A 600 -5.88 -42.43 -7.89
N LYS A 601 -5.50 -43.68 -8.17
CA LYS A 601 -5.49 -44.79 -7.22
C LYS A 601 -4.09 -45.02 -6.68
#